data_2096c0b4e459200ac3ab8ef224290d91
#
_entry.id   2096c0b4e459200ac3ab8ef224290d91
#
_cell.length_a   1.000
_cell.length_b   1.000
_cell.length_c   1.000
_cell.angle_alpha   90.00
_cell.angle_beta   90.00
_cell.angle_gamma   90.00
#
_symmetry.space_group_name_H-M   'P 1'
#
loop_
_entity.id
_entity.type
_entity.pdbx_description
1 polymer ?
#
loop_
_entity_poly.entity_id
_entity_poly.type
_entity_poly.pdbx_seq_one_letter_code
_entity_poly.pdbx_strand_id
1 'polypeptide(L)'
;MRLQFLGCGDAFGSGGQFNTCFHVTTGSTQFLVDCGASSMIAIRRFGVEPNAIEIIFITHLHGDHFGGLPFFVLDAQLVSRRTTPLTMAGPPGLRERLREAMEVLFPGSADIARRFQVGVIELDAGAANMVNGVTVTPFLMKHACGAPPFALRLECDGKSLAYTGDTEWVDALIPAGAQGRPVHRRSVFLGAKGQIPPRLGDLEESSRRDPCEEHCRRRYTRTA
;
A
#
# COMPACT_ATOMS: atom_id res chain seq x y z
N MET A 1 -9.13 11.46 7.28
CA MET A 1 -8.53 10.40 6.45
C MET A 1 -9.58 9.96 5.41
N ARG A 2 -9.22 9.94 4.14
CA ARG A 2 -10.02 9.44 3.01
C ARG A 2 -9.22 8.31 2.36
N LEU A 3 -9.86 7.18 2.10
CA LEU A 3 -9.28 6.05 1.41
C LEU A 3 -9.90 5.94 0.02
N GLN A 4 -9.08 5.80 -1.02
CA GLN A 4 -9.49 5.59 -2.40
C GLN A 4 -8.78 4.35 -2.94
N PHE A 5 -9.55 3.36 -3.39
CA PHE A 5 -9.04 2.18 -4.07
C PHE A 5 -8.69 2.53 -5.51
N LEU A 6 -7.42 2.54 -5.85
CA LEU A 6 -6.94 2.71 -7.22
C LEU A 6 -6.84 1.36 -7.92
N GLY A 7 -6.50 0.31 -7.17
CA GLY A 7 -6.48 -1.06 -7.59
C GLY A 7 -6.57 -2.00 -6.40
N CYS A 8 -7.17 -3.15 -6.61
CA CYS A 8 -7.36 -4.22 -5.62
C CYS A 8 -7.39 -5.59 -6.30
N GLY A 9 -6.85 -5.67 -7.51
CA GLY A 9 -6.69 -6.91 -8.27
C GLY A 9 -5.46 -7.69 -7.82
N ASP A 10 -5.44 -8.94 -8.23
CA ASP A 10 -4.34 -9.88 -8.04
C ASP A 10 -3.17 -9.64 -9.01
N ALA A 11 -2.15 -10.51 -8.93
CA ALA A 11 -0.96 -10.46 -9.78
C ALA A 11 -1.27 -10.68 -11.28
N PHE A 12 -2.41 -11.27 -11.61
CA PHE A 12 -2.75 -11.72 -12.96
C PHE A 12 -3.76 -10.79 -13.66
N GLY A 13 -4.23 -9.75 -12.97
CA GLY A 13 -5.22 -8.82 -13.52
C GLY A 13 -6.59 -9.45 -13.74
N SER A 14 -6.99 -10.40 -12.88
CA SER A 14 -8.27 -11.09 -12.96
C SER A 14 -9.42 -10.09 -13.01
N GLY A 15 -10.36 -10.29 -13.94
CA GLY A 15 -11.48 -9.38 -14.15
C GLY A 15 -11.08 -7.98 -14.67
N GLY A 16 -9.86 -7.80 -15.22
CA GLY A 16 -9.37 -6.52 -15.73
C GLY A 16 -9.04 -5.50 -14.63
N GLN A 17 -8.85 -5.95 -13.40
CA GLN A 17 -8.57 -5.07 -12.26
C GLN A 17 -7.10 -4.67 -12.21
N PHE A 18 -6.84 -3.43 -11.77
CA PHE A 18 -5.49 -2.98 -11.45
C PHE A 18 -4.97 -3.66 -10.19
N ASN A 19 -3.66 -3.92 -10.14
CA ASN A 19 -2.99 -4.46 -8.97
C ASN A 19 -3.19 -3.59 -7.73
N THR A 20 -2.93 -4.15 -6.56
CA THR A 20 -3.12 -3.48 -5.27
C THR A 20 -2.44 -2.11 -5.22
N CYS A 21 -3.24 -1.08 -4.98
CA CYS A 21 -2.79 0.29 -4.76
C CYS A 21 -3.91 1.08 -4.08
N PHE A 22 -3.71 1.52 -2.85
CA PHE A 22 -4.67 2.35 -2.12
C PHE A 22 -4.10 3.74 -1.89
N HIS A 23 -4.83 4.76 -2.30
CA HIS A 23 -4.48 6.16 -2.06
C HIS A 23 -5.17 6.66 -0.80
N VAL A 24 -4.39 7.16 0.14
CA VAL A 24 -4.88 7.72 1.40
C VAL A 24 -4.57 9.21 1.44
N THR A 25 -5.60 10.01 1.70
CA THR A 25 -5.47 11.45 1.92
C THR A 25 -5.86 11.76 3.37
N THR A 26 -5.01 12.48 4.07
CA THR A 26 -5.25 12.97 5.44
C THR A 26 -5.26 14.50 5.45
N GLY A 27 -5.34 15.12 6.61
CA GLY A 27 -5.21 16.57 6.74
C GLY A 27 -3.77 17.06 6.52
N SER A 28 -2.80 16.20 6.79
CA SER A 28 -1.37 16.55 6.84
C SER A 28 -0.54 15.95 5.71
N THR A 29 -0.94 14.80 5.12
CA THR A 29 -0.13 14.09 4.11
C THR A 29 -0.99 13.23 3.18
N GLN A 30 -0.42 12.82 2.06
CA GLN A 30 -0.98 11.84 1.13
C GLN A 30 0.01 10.71 0.92
N PHE A 31 -0.49 9.48 0.96
CA PHE A 31 0.36 8.30 0.80
C PHE A 31 -0.33 7.17 0.04
N LEU A 32 0.46 6.25 -0.45
CA LEU A 32 -0.03 4.98 -1.00
C LEU A 32 0.20 3.85 0.00
N VAL A 33 -0.69 2.87 -0.03
CA VAL A 33 -0.47 1.54 0.54
C VAL A 33 -0.44 0.57 -0.64
N ASP A 34 0.71 -0.04 -0.82
CA ASP A 34 1.15 -0.79 -1.99
C ASP A 34 1.17 0.01 -3.30
N CYS A 35 1.98 -0.45 -4.22
CA CYS A 35 2.18 0.13 -5.54
C CYS A 35 2.51 -0.99 -6.53
N GLY A 36 1.49 -1.78 -6.88
CA GLY A 36 1.65 -2.88 -7.84
C GLY A 36 1.98 -2.40 -9.27
N ALA A 37 2.34 -3.33 -10.14
CA ALA A 37 2.87 -3.03 -11.47
C ALA A 37 1.98 -2.12 -12.33
N SER A 38 0.65 -2.18 -12.16
CA SER A 38 -0.31 -1.34 -12.89
C SER A 38 -0.67 -0.03 -12.19
N SER A 39 -0.05 0.30 -11.04
CA SER A 39 -0.43 1.45 -10.21
C SER A 39 -0.29 2.79 -10.92
N MET A 40 0.75 3.00 -11.75
CA MET A 40 0.89 4.27 -12.48
C MET A 40 -0.26 4.50 -13.46
N ILE A 41 -0.75 3.44 -14.12
CA ILE A 41 -1.92 3.53 -15.01
C ILE A 41 -3.16 3.91 -14.19
N ALA A 42 -3.35 3.27 -13.04
CA ALA A 42 -4.46 3.55 -12.14
C ALA A 42 -4.42 4.98 -11.58
N ILE A 43 -3.26 5.46 -11.12
CA ILE A 43 -3.03 6.82 -10.62
C ILE A 43 -3.48 7.84 -11.67
N ARG A 44 -3.03 7.69 -12.93
CA ARG A 44 -3.42 8.58 -14.05
C ARG A 44 -4.92 8.47 -14.34
N ARG A 45 -5.46 7.27 -14.40
CA ARG A 45 -6.89 7.04 -14.71
C ARG A 45 -7.82 7.65 -13.67
N PHE A 46 -7.45 7.62 -12.39
CA PHE A 46 -8.24 8.16 -11.29
C PHE A 46 -7.94 9.63 -10.97
N GLY A 47 -7.08 10.29 -11.75
CA GLY A 47 -6.75 11.70 -11.59
C GLY A 47 -6.05 12.02 -10.28
N VAL A 48 -5.27 11.08 -9.75
CA VAL A 48 -4.44 11.35 -8.57
C VAL A 48 -3.15 12.03 -9.03
N GLU A 49 -2.79 13.13 -8.35
CA GLU A 49 -1.55 13.85 -8.63
C GLU A 49 -0.34 13.11 -8.03
N PRO A 50 0.59 12.56 -8.83
CA PRO A 50 1.70 11.77 -8.32
C PRO A 50 2.62 12.56 -7.37
N ASN A 51 2.79 13.86 -7.62
CA ASN A 51 3.67 14.70 -6.79
C ASN A 51 3.06 15.03 -5.41
N ALA A 52 1.76 14.84 -5.21
CA ALA A 52 1.11 14.99 -3.92
C ALA A 52 1.34 13.78 -2.98
N ILE A 53 1.78 12.64 -3.53
CA ILE A 53 2.07 11.43 -2.75
C ILE A 53 3.46 11.56 -2.13
N GLU A 54 3.53 11.64 -0.82
CA GLU A 54 4.78 11.84 -0.08
C GLU A 54 5.42 10.52 0.38
N ILE A 55 4.57 9.49 0.62
CA ILE A 55 5.00 8.22 1.17
C ILE A 55 4.35 7.08 0.37
N ILE A 56 5.09 5.99 0.19
CA ILE A 56 4.56 4.72 -0.30
C ILE A 56 4.90 3.63 0.71
N PHE A 57 3.90 3.07 1.37
CA PHE A 57 4.03 1.94 2.27
C PHE A 57 3.87 0.64 1.50
N ILE A 58 4.80 -0.30 1.69
CA ILE A 58 4.81 -1.60 1.00
C ILE A 58 4.63 -2.71 2.02
N THR A 59 3.65 -3.59 1.77
CA THR A 59 3.37 -4.75 2.63
C THR A 59 4.35 -5.89 2.40
N HIS A 60 4.65 -6.19 1.13
CA HIS A 60 5.57 -7.26 0.74
C HIS A 60 6.09 -7.06 -0.70
N LEU A 61 7.06 -7.90 -1.12
CA LEU A 61 7.83 -7.65 -2.34
C LEU A 61 7.37 -8.45 -3.57
N HIS A 62 6.11 -8.86 -3.67
CA HIS A 62 5.54 -9.37 -4.92
C HIS A 62 5.23 -8.23 -5.89
N GLY A 63 5.29 -8.53 -7.20
CA GLY A 63 5.16 -7.54 -8.26
C GLY A 63 3.82 -6.80 -8.29
N ASP A 64 2.74 -7.43 -7.84
CA ASP A 64 1.40 -6.84 -7.73
C ASP A 64 1.22 -5.91 -6.52
N HIS A 65 2.22 -5.82 -5.64
CA HIS A 65 2.25 -4.89 -4.49
C HIS A 65 3.39 -3.88 -4.55
N PHE A 66 4.50 -4.24 -5.19
CA PHE A 66 5.75 -3.47 -5.22
C PHE A 66 6.14 -3.02 -6.64
N GLY A 67 5.77 -3.80 -7.67
CA GLY A 67 6.32 -3.69 -9.02
C GLY A 67 6.04 -2.37 -9.75
N GLY A 68 5.20 -1.51 -9.23
CA GLY A 68 4.96 -0.16 -9.74
C GLY A 68 5.99 0.88 -9.30
N LEU A 69 6.80 0.59 -8.28
CA LEU A 69 7.76 1.55 -7.73
C LEU A 69 8.79 2.05 -8.76
N PRO A 70 9.41 1.19 -9.61
CA PRO A 70 10.32 1.67 -10.65
C PRO A 70 9.67 2.65 -11.62
N PHE A 71 8.43 2.37 -12.03
CA PHE A 71 7.65 3.25 -12.91
C PHE A 71 7.31 4.57 -12.22
N PHE A 72 6.94 4.52 -10.93
CA PHE A 72 6.64 5.73 -10.15
C PHE A 72 7.86 6.64 -10.01
N VAL A 73 9.04 6.07 -9.71
CA VAL A 73 10.31 6.83 -9.59
C VAL A 73 10.68 7.48 -10.92
N LEU A 74 10.54 6.75 -12.03
CA LEU A 74 10.86 7.31 -13.35
C LEU A 74 9.83 8.34 -13.81
N ASP A 75 8.54 8.11 -13.55
CA ASP A 75 7.51 9.14 -13.81
C ASP A 75 7.83 10.42 -13.04
N ALA A 76 8.15 10.30 -11.75
CA ALA A 76 8.53 11.42 -10.89
C ALA A 76 9.72 12.22 -11.45
N GLN A 77 10.70 11.57 -12.04
CA GLN A 77 11.88 12.20 -12.65
C GLN A 77 11.57 12.84 -14.01
N LEU A 78 10.87 12.11 -14.89
CA LEU A 78 10.83 12.44 -16.33
C LEU A 78 9.53 13.15 -16.72
N VAL A 79 8.39 12.77 -16.12
CA VAL A 79 7.05 13.22 -16.51
C VAL A 79 6.51 14.24 -15.50
N SER A 80 6.33 13.83 -14.25
CA SER A 80 5.78 14.66 -13.18
C SER A 80 6.77 15.71 -12.66
N ARG A 81 8.06 15.61 -13.01
CA ARG A 81 9.14 16.57 -12.68
C ARG A 81 9.18 16.91 -11.19
N ARG A 82 9.08 15.91 -10.36
CA ARG A 82 9.08 16.01 -8.91
C ARG A 82 10.34 16.69 -8.38
N THR A 83 10.18 17.57 -7.40
CA THR A 83 11.28 18.23 -6.68
C THR A 83 11.24 17.96 -5.17
N THR A 84 10.11 17.49 -4.65
CA THR A 84 9.91 17.16 -3.23
C THR A 84 10.38 15.73 -2.94
N PRO A 85 10.89 15.43 -1.73
CA PRO A 85 11.27 14.07 -1.36
C PRO A 85 10.14 13.05 -1.51
N LEU A 86 10.50 11.81 -1.81
CA LEU A 86 9.62 10.66 -1.82
C LEU A 86 10.16 9.62 -0.85
N THR A 87 9.36 9.21 0.12
CA THR A 87 9.73 8.17 1.08
C THR A 87 9.01 6.87 0.76
N MET A 88 9.74 5.77 0.72
CA MET A 88 9.19 4.43 0.62
C MET A 88 9.48 3.69 1.92
N ALA A 89 8.50 3.03 2.50
CA ALA A 89 8.67 2.29 3.75
C ALA A 89 8.05 0.90 3.61
N GLY A 90 8.80 -0.16 3.98
CA GLY A 90 8.33 -1.53 3.80
C GLY A 90 9.27 -2.56 4.44
N PRO A 91 9.18 -3.83 4.06
CA PRO A 91 9.95 -4.89 4.67
C PRO A 91 11.45 -4.78 4.38
N PRO A 92 12.29 -5.42 5.20
CA PRO A 92 13.70 -5.63 4.92
C PRO A 92 13.91 -6.20 3.49
N GLY A 93 14.91 -5.70 2.80
CA GLY A 93 15.19 -6.01 1.39
C GLY A 93 14.48 -5.10 0.37
N LEU A 94 13.63 -4.18 0.80
CA LEU A 94 12.93 -3.24 -0.10
C LEU A 94 13.91 -2.39 -0.91
N ARG A 95 14.96 -1.86 -0.27
CA ARG A 95 15.98 -1.01 -0.92
C ARG A 95 16.69 -1.75 -2.06
N GLU A 96 17.17 -2.95 -1.77
CA GLU A 96 17.88 -3.77 -2.73
C GLU A 96 16.96 -4.19 -3.87
N ARG A 97 15.77 -4.68 -3.55
CA ARG A 97 14.80 -5.12 -4.53
C ARG A 97 14.34 -3.99 -5.46
N LEU A 98 14.20 -2.76 -4.94
CA LEU A 98 13.89 -1.60 -5.77
C LEU A 98 15.03 -1.31 -6.76
N ARG A 99 16.28 -1.36 -6.28
CA ARG A 99 17.45 -1.14 -7.12
C ARG A 99 17.56 -2.18 -8.23
N GLU A 100 17.43 -3.47 -7.87
CA GLU A 100 17.39 -4.57 -8.83
C GLU A 100 16.28 -4.41 -9.89
N ALA A 101 15.05 -4.10 -9.44
CA ALA A 101 13.93 -3.92 -10.33
C ALA A 101 14.12 -2.75 -11.28
N MET A 102 14.72 -1.64 -10.82
CA MET A 102 15.04 -0.51 -11.68
C MET A 102 16.08 -0.89 -12.74
N GLU A 103 17.11 -1.64 -12.38
CA GLU A 103 18.13 -2.09 -13.34
C GLU A 103 17.59 -3.09 -14.36
N VAL A 104 16.73 -4.02 -13.93
CA VAL A 104 16.13 -5.01 -14.84
C VAL A 104 15.15 -4.37 -15.81
N LEU A 105 14.30 -3.45 -15.32
CA LEU A 105 13.25 -2.82 -16.14
C LEU A 105 13.76 -1.63 -16.96
N PHE A 106 14.73 -0.88 -16.42
CA PHE A 106 15.26 0.36 -16.98
C PHE A 106 16.76 0.44 -16.72
N PRO A 107 17.61 -0.31 -17.46
CA PRO A 107 19.04 -0.38 -17.23
C PRO A 107 19.72 0.98 -17.10
N GLY A 108 20.54 1.14 -16.07
CA GLY A 108 21.24 2.40 -15.74
C GLY A 108 20.39 3.41 -14.96
N SER A 109 19.12 3.10 -14.61
CA SER A 109 18.24 4.06 -13.94
C SER A 109 18.36 4.05 -12.42
N ALA A 110 18.93 3.03 -11.82
CA ALA A 110 19.00 2.90 -10.36
C ALA A 110 19.85 4.02 -9.73
N ASP A 111 20.97 4.36 -10.34
CA ASP A 111 21.99 5.25 -9.78
C ASP A 111 22.05 6.63 -10.45
N ILE A 112 21.08 6.98 -11.32
CA ILE A 112 21.05 8.31 -11.94
C ILE A 112 20.80 9.42 -10.91
N ALA A 113 21.42 10.58 -11.12
CA ALA A 113 21.12 11.77 -10.35
C ALA A 113 19.68 12.21 -10.55
N ARG A 114 18.91 12.31 -9.47
CA ARG A 114 17.51 12.74 -9.48
C ARG A 114 17.33 14.17 -8.98
N ARG A 115 16.27 14.82 -9.43
CA ARG A 115 15.87 16.17 -8.96
C ARG A 115 15.27 16.15 -7.56
N PHE A 116 14.97 14.97 -7.02
CA PHE A 116 14.36 14.75 -5.72
C PHE A 116 15.02 13.59 -5.01
N GLN A 117 14.92 13.58 -3.69
CA GLN A 117 15.45 12.48 -2.88
C GLN A 117 14.44 11.32 -2.83
N VAL A 118 14.95 10.10 -3.01
CA VAL A 118 14.22 8.85 -2.74
C VAL A 118 14.77 8.26 -1.45
N GLY A 119 13.97 8.33 -0.39
CA GLY A 119 14.25 7.69 0.89
C GLY A 119 13.64 6.29 0.93
N VAL A 120 14.38 5.30 1.42
CA VAL A 120 13.85 3.96 1.69
C VAL A 120 14.08 3.64 3.15
N ILE A 121 12.99 3.31 3.87
CA ILE A 121 12.98 2.89 5.27
C ILE A 121 12.55 1.43 5.31
N GLU A 122 13.40 0.59 5.84
CA GLU A 122 13.06 -0.81 6.10
C GLU A 122 12.53 -0.92 7.52
N LEU A 123 11.32 -1.45 7.66
CA LEU A 123 10.54 -1.46 8.88
C LEU A 123 10.86 -2.71 9.73
N ASP A 124 10.96 -2.54 11.03
CA ASP A 124 11.08 -3.65 11.98
C ASP A 124 9.71 -4.16 12.42
N ALA A 125 9.49 -5.49 12.31
CA ALA A 125 8.24 -6.13 12.70
C ALA A 125 7.90 -5.87 14.18
N GLY A 126 6.64 -5.47 14.45
CA GLY A 126 6.14 -5.21 15.79
C GLY A 126 6.52 -3.85 16.38
N ALA A 127 7.46 -3.12 15.79
CA ALA A 127 7.84 -1.78 16.24
C ALA A 127 6.96 -0.70 15.59
N ALA A 128 6.57 0.31 16.37
CA ALA A 128 5.95 1.50 15.83
C ALA A 128 7.02 2.43 15.27
N ASN A 129 6.93 2.74 13.98
CA ASN A 129 7.85 3.61 13.26
C ASN A 129 7.15 4.91 12.88
N MET A 130 7.84 6.05 12.98
CA MET A 130 7.33 7.34 12.50
C MET A 130 7.90 7.64 11.11
N VAL A 131 7.03 7.75 10.11
CA VAL A 131 7.41 8.06 8.72
C VAL A 131 6.62 9.29 8.26
N ASN A 132 7.28 10.44 8.16
CA ASN A 132 6.70 11.70 7.70
C ASN A 132 5.33 12.02 8.35
N GLY A 133 5.22 11.88 9.68
CA GLY A 133 3.98 12.17 10.41
C GLY A 133 2.94 11.04 10.44
N VAL A 134 3.21 9.92 9.79
CA VAL A 134 2.39 8.70 9.87
C VAL A 134 3.08 7.69 10.79
N THR A 135 2.40 7.22 11.83
CA THR A 135 2.87 6.10 12.63
C THR A 135 2.49 4.81 11.93
N VAL A 136 3.49 4.00 11.55
CA VAL A 136 3.30 2.68 10.95
C VAL A 136 3.76 1.59 11.90
N THR A 137 2.91 0.60 12.15
CA THR A 137 3.25 -0.61 12.91
C THR A 137 3.08 -1.81 11.99
N PRO A 138 4.19 -2.45 11.55
CA PRO A 138 4.14 -3.66 10.74
C PRO A 138 3.99 -4.89 11.64
N PHE A 139 3.12 -5.81 11.23
CA PHE A 139 2.92 -7.10 11.89
C PHE A 139 3.34 -8.20 10.93
N LEU A 140 4.18 -9.12 11.40
CA LEU A 140 4.66 -10.22 10.57
C LEU A 140 3.51 -11.16 10.22
N MET A 141 3.37 -11.42 8.93
CA MET A 141 2.34 -12.27 8.34
C MET A 141 2.94 -13.59 7.83
N LYS A 142 2.10 -14.45 7.24
CA LYS A 142 2.53 -15.72 6.63
C LYS A 142 2.19 -15.71 5.14
N HIS A 143 3.19 -15.42 4.32
CA HIS A 143 3.09 -15.41 2.86
C HIS A 143 4.47 -15.59 2.25
N ALA A 144 4.60 -16.50 1.27
CA ALA A 144 5.88 -16.79 0.64
C ALA A 144 6.21 -15.74 -0.44
N CYS A 145 6.98 -14.70 -0.08
CA CYS A 145 7.31 -13.59 -0.98
C CYS A 145 8.80 -13.21 -1.02
N GLY A 146 9.68 -14.09 -0.48
CA GLY A 146 11.13 -13.87 -0.49
C GLY A 146 11.63 -12.79 0.47
N ALA A 147 10.76 -12.16 1.25
CA ALA A 147 11.04 -11.18 2.30
C ALA A 147 9.96 -11.29 3.39
N PRO A 148 10.14 -10.71 4.59
CA PRO A 148 9.09 -10.70 5.59
C PRO A 148 7.82 -9.99 5.08
N PRO A 149 6.66 -10.68 4.96
CA PRO A 149 5.40 -10.03 4.62
C PRO A 149 4.79 -9.34 5.83
N PHE A 150 4.18 -8.18 5.64
CA PHE A 150 3.60 -7.39 6.71
C PHE A 150 2.11 -7.09 6.48
N ALA A 151 1.32 -7.20 7.55
CA ALA A 151 0.16 -6.35 7.71
C ALA A 151 0.64 -5.00 8.27
N LEU A 152 0.03 -3.92 7.82
CA LEU A 152 0.38 -2.57 8.24
C LEU A 152 -0.78 -1.92 8.99
N ARG A 153 -0.53 -1.39 10.19
CA ARG A 153 -1.40 -0.43 10.84
C ARG A 153 -0.80 0.96 10.72
N LEU A 154 -1.56 1.87 10.11
CA LEU A 154 -1.16 3.24 9.79
C LEU A 154 -2.04 4.21 10.59
N GLU A 155 -1.42 5.08 11.36
CA GLU A 155 -2.11 6.03 12.22
C GLU A 155 -1.67 7.45 11.88
N CYS A 156 -2.64 8.32 11.58
CA CYS A 156 -2.42 9.72 11.26
C CYS A 156 -3.67 10.55 11.56
N ASP A 157 -3.50 11.77 12.06
CA ASP A 157 -4.59 12.71 12.38
C ASP A 157 -5.69 12.08 13.25
N GLY A 158 -5.31 11.27 14.25
CA GLY A 158 -6.26 10.63 15.14
C GLY A 158 -7.10 9.51 14.51
N LYS A 159 -6.79 9.05 13.30
CA LYS A 159 -7.46 7.97 12.59
C LYS A 159 -6.49 6.84 12.29
N SER A 160 -6.99 5.62 12.18
CA SER A 160 -6.18 4.46 11.84
C SER A 160 -6.75 3.70 10.64
N LEU A 161 -5.85 3.14 9.85
CA LEU A 161 -6.10 2.22 8.76
C LEU A 161 -5.28 0.97 9.02
N ALA A 162 -5.87 -0.22 8.93
CA ALA A 162 -5.15 -1.48 8.95
C ALA A 162 -5.40 -2.22 7.64
N TYR A 163 -4.31 -2.72 7.05
CA TYR A 163 -4.33 -3.54 5.85
C TYR A 163 -3.48 -4.79 6.06
N THR A 164 -4.03 -5.95 5.75
CA THR A 164 -3.37 -7.24 6.01
C THR A 164 -2.23 -7.56 5.06
N GLY A 165 -2.20 -6.91 3.88
CA GLY A 165 -1.44 -7.47 2.77
C GLY A 165 -1.94 -8.88 2.42
N ASP A 166 -1.14 -9.62 1.67
CA ASP A 166 -1.40 -11.02 1.38
C ASP A 166 -0.90 -11.90 2.53
N THR A 167 -1.77 -12.74 3.05
CA THR A 167 -1.42 -13.64 4.17
C THR A 167 -2.38 -14.81 4.29
N GLU A 168 -1.88 -15.94 4.78
CA GLU A 168 -2.72 -16.94 5.42
C GLU A 168 -3.21 -16.39 6.77
N TRP A 169 -4.19 -17.07 7.38
CA TRP A 169 -4.60 -16.72 8.73
C TRP A 169 -3.45 -16.94 9.73
N VAL A 170 -3.16 -15.90 10.52
CA VAL A 170 -2.22 -15.93 11.64
C VAL A 170 -2.77 -15.10 12.81
N ASP A 171 -2.44 -15.46 14.04
CA ASP A 171 -2.92 -14.75 15.24
C ASP A 171 -2.48 -13.28 15.28
N ALA A 172 -1.40 -12.93 14.59
CA ALA A 172 -0.93 -11.56 14.45
C ALA A 172 -1.92 -10.62 13.73
N LEU A 173 -2.91 -11.17 13.01
CA LEU A 173 -4.01 -10.39 12.42
C LEU A 173 -4.90 -9.75 13.50
N ILE A 174 -5.03 -10.39 14.68
CA ILE A 174 -5.84 -9.87 15.79
C ILE A 174 -5.27 -8.52 16.28
N PRO A 175 -4.00 -8.43 16.73
CA PRO A 175 -3.44 -7.15 17.16
C PRO A 175 -3.25 -6.17 16.00
N ALA A 176 -3.06 -6.62 14.75
CA ALA A 176 -2.99 -5.73 13.60
C ALA A 176 -4.31 -4.96 13.39
N GLY A 177 -5.46 -5.62 13.55
CA GLY A 177 -6.79 -5.03 13.47
C GLY A 177 -7.29 -4.40 14.77
N ALA A 178 -6.69 -4.73 15.93
CA ALA A 178 -7.13 -4.22 17.22
C ALA A 178 -6.91 -2.70 17.34
N GLN A 179 -7.92 -2.00 17.83
CA GLN A 179 -7.79 -0.59 18.17
C GLN A 179 -6.93 -0.44 19.43
N GLY A 180 -5.83 0.27 19.34
CA GLY A 180 -5.14 0.75 20.55
C GLY A 180 -6.07 1.67 21.34
N ARG A 181 -6.04 1.62 22.69
CA ARG A 181 -6.86 2.30 23.69
C ARG A 181 -7.91 3.32 23.20
N PRO A 182 -9.14 3.31 23.75
CA PRO A 182 -10.30 4.01 23.20
C PRO A 182 -10.14 5.53 23.32
N VAL A 183 -9.68 6.17 22.27
CA VAL A 183 -9.91 7.57 22.02
C VAL A 183 -10.58 7.62 20.66
N HIS A 184 -11.87 7.91 20.60
CA HIS A 184 -12.74 8.15 19.47
C HIS A 184 -12.10 8.03 18.05
N ARG A 185 -11.58 6.87 17.65
CA ARG A 185 -10.91 6.66 16.38
C ARG A 185 -11.76 5.79 15.48
N ARG A 186 -12.08 6.29 14.30
CA ARG A 186 -12.66 5.46 13.24
C ARG A 186 -11.54 4.70 12.57
N SER A 187 -11.54 3.38 12.69
CA SER A 187 -10.59 2.49 12.02
C SER A 187 -11.24 1.81 10.82
N VAL A 188 -10.48 1.61 9.76
CA VAL A 188 -10.86 0.80 8.62
C VAL A 188 -9.91 -0.39 8.57
N PHE A 189 -10.48 -1.59 8.52
CA PHE A 189 -9.74 -2.83 8.36
C PHE A 189 -9.96 -3.37 6.95
N LEU A 190 -8.88 -3.66 6.24
CA LEU A 190 -8.89 -4.25 4.90
C LEU A 190 -8.19 -5.61 4.96
N GLY A 191 -8.88 -6.66 4.61
CA GLY A 191 -8.35 -8.02 4.53
C GLY A 191 -8.16 -8.48 3.09
N ALA A 192 -7.20 -9.37 2.85
CA ALA A 192 -7.05 -10.05 1.58
C ALA A 192 -8.22 -11.02 1.34
N LYS A 193 -8.57 -11.25 0.06
CA LYS A 193 -9.68 -12.13 -0.32
C LYS A 193 -9.49 -13.56 0.23
N GLY A 194 -10.48 -14.05 0.94
CA GLY A 194 -10.78 -15.48 1.06
C GLY A 194 -10.43 -16.19 2.36
N GLN A 195 -9.89 -15.55 3.41
CA GLN A 195 -9.42 -16.26 4.61
C GLN A 195 -9.80 -15.64 5.96
N ILE A 196 -10.99 -15.07 6.09
CA ILE A 196 -11.51 -14.70 7.42
C ILE A 196 -12.32 -15.89 7.96
N PRO A 197 -11.87 -16.57 9.02
CA PRO A 197 -12.68 -17.63 9.62
C PRO A 197 -13.93 -17.08 10.30
N PRO A 198 -15.03 -17.87 10.38
CA PRO A 198 -16.34 -17.42 10.84
C PRO A 198 -16.47 -17.06 12.32
N ARG A 199 -15.39 -16.97 13.07
CA ARG A 199 -15.39 -16.69 14.52
C ARG A 199 -15.05 -15.26 14.95
N LEU A 200 -14.84 -14.33 14.03
CA LEU A 200 -14.72 -12.90 14.35
C LEU A 200 -16.08 -12.21 14.29
N GLY A 201 -17.08 -12.76 14.97
CA GLY A 201 -18.43 -12.22 15.06
C GLY A 201 -18.55 -10.86 15.78
N ASP A 202 -17.45 -10.32 16.33
CA ASP A 202 -17.42 -9.05 17.05
C ASP A 202 -16.69 -7.92 16.29
N LEU A 203 -16.20 -8.19 15.08
CA LEU A 203 -15.76 -7.15 14.15
C LEU A 203 -16.95 -6.76 13.29
N GLU A 204 -17.69 -5.78 13.80
CA GLU A 204 -18.99 -5.34 13.36
C GLU A 204 -19.18 -5.18 11.84
N GLU A 205 -20.30 -5.67 11.40
CA GLU A 205 -21.29 -5.28 10.38
C GLU A 205 -20.88 -4.46 9.14
N SER A 206 -19.72 -3.84 9.08
CA SER A 206 -19.21 -3.15 7.88
C SER A 206 -18.48 -4.06 6.89
N SER A 207 -18.21 -5.32 7.26
CA SER A 207 -17.39 -6.26 6.45
C SER A 207 -18.21 -7.22 5.58
N ARG A 208 -19.53 -7.10 5.52
CA ARG A 208 -20.39 -8.05 4.77
C ARG A 208 -20.36 -7.89 3.25
N ARG A 209 -19.66 -6.86 2.73
CA ARG A 209 -19.33 -6.74 1.29
C ARG A 209 -17.91 -6.25 1.18
N ASP A 210 -17.07 -6.95 0.42
CA ASP A 210 -15.70 -6.50 0.11
C ASP A 210 -15.80 -5.09 -0.52
N PRO A 211 -15.36 -4.02 0.17
CA PRO A 211 -15.48 -2.65 -0.34
C PRO A 211 -14.75 -2.47 -1.66
N CYS A 212 -13.72 -3.28 -1.90
CA CYS A 212 -12.96 -3.35 -3.12
C CYS A 212 -13.81 -3.85 -4.28
N GLU A 213 -14.55 -4.94 -4.07
CA GLU A 213 -15.39 -5.54 -5.09
C GLU A 213 -16.55 -4.63 -5.48
N GLU A 214 -17.20 -3.99 -4.50
CA GLU A 214 -18.31 -3.06 -4.75
C GLU A 214 -17.84 -1.77 -5.45
N HIS A 215 -16.68 -1.22 -5.05
CA HIS A 215 -16.13 -0.01 -5.67
C HIS A 215 -15.68 -0.27 -7.11
N CYS A 216 -15.02 -1.40 -7.37
CA CYS A 216 -14.64 -1.82 -8.71
C CYS A 216 -15.87 -2.08 -9.59
N ARG A 217 -16.87 -2.82 -9.11
CA ARG A 217 -18.10 -3.08 -9.88
C ARG A 217 -18.83 -1.80 -10.27
N ARG A 218 -19.01 -0.84 -9.38
CA ARG A 218 -19.75 0.41 -9.68
C ARG A 218 -19.09 1.29 -10.73
N ARG A 219 -17.78 1.22 -10.92
CA ARG A 219 -17.06 2.05 -11.90
C ARG A 219 -16.78 1.37 -13.24
N TYR A 220 -16.66 0.05 -13.26
CA TYR A 220 -16.33 -0.70 -14.48
C TYR A 220 -17.56 -1.21 -15.26
N THR A 221 -18.76 -1.27 -14.66
CA THR A 221 -20.00 -1.68 -15.36
C THR A 221 -20.75 -0.54 -16.06
N ARG A 222 -20.24 0.70 -16.03
CA ARG A 222 -20.90 1.86 -16.67
C ARG A 222 -20.34 2.25 -18.04
N THR A 223 -19.53 1.41 -18.66
CA THR A 223 -19.08 1.62 -20.04
C THR A 223 -19.14 0.29 -20.81
N ALA A 224 -20.32 -0.13 -21.15
CA ALA A 224 -20.64 -1.07 -22.23
C ALA A 224 -21.85 -0.51 -22.97
#